data_3a5e62f82d8e959a13bd93ff8a449cdc
#
_entry.id   3a5e62f82d8e959a13bd93ff8a449cdc
#
_cell.length_a   1.000
_cell.length_b   1.000
_cell.length_c   1.000
_cell.angle_alpha   90.00
_cell.angle_beta   90.00
_cell.angle_gamma   90.00
#
_symmetry.space_group_name_H-M   'P 1'
#
loop_
_entity.id
_entity.type
_entity.pdbx_description
1 polymer ?
#
loop_
_entity_poly.entity_id
_entity_poly.type
_entity_poly.pdbx_seq_one_letter_code
_entity_poly.pdbx_strand_id
1 'polypeptide(L)'
;VDKSPLKVSFLNLKLVEKLCQSHASADIAYQSYSACGLEYFRSDMAEPAFLEFGGALQICHFQVTNEATPSWRWATRMVESTNKLVVALNEINCHDLIHPLLEKVGQELRVLSPLMNCTREEDAQKLSNWCSAMYCPKRQAKMATLYKAQQMQMGTLHTQH
;
A
#
# COMPACT_ATOMS: atom_id res chain seq x y z
N VAL A 1 14.05 -1.67 -17.68
CA VAL A 1 14.44 -1.71 -16.26
C VAL A 1 13.17 -1.75 -15.44
N ASP A 2 12.94 -2.89 -14.78
CA ASP A 2 11.79 -3.07 -13.92
C ASP A 2 11.94 -2.17 -12.70
N LYS A 3 11.10 -1.13 -12.60
CA LYS A 3 11.07 -0.18 -11.50
C LYS A 3 10.15 -0.62 -10.35
N SER A 4 9.66 -1.87 -10.38
CA SER A 4 8.82 -2.38 -9.30
C SER A 4 9.61 -2.47 -7.98
N PRO A 5 9.02 -2.06 -6.83
CA PRO A 5 9.62 -2.21 -5.51
C PRO A 5 9.97 -3.66 -5.16
N LEU A 6 9.18 -4.58 -5.64
CA LEU A 6 9.52 -5.99 -5.73
C LEU A 6 9.92 -6.26 -7.18
N LYS A 7 10.92 -7.06 -7.43
CA LYS A 7 11.21 -7.56 -8.79
C LYS A 7 10.04 -8.37 -9.38
N VAL A 8 8.86 -8.22 -8.81
CA VAL A 8 7.62 -8.86 -9.21
C VAL A 8 6.66 -7.77 -9.67
N SER A 9 6.21 -7.87 -10.90
CA SER A 9 5.16 -7.02 -11.43
C SER A 9 3.81 -7.67 -11.13
N PHE A 10 2.97 -7.02 -10.34
CA PHE A 10 1.61 -7.48 -10.05
C PHE A 10 0.65 -7.19 -11.21
N LEU A 11 0.85 -6.05 -11.87
CA LEU A 11 0.04 -5.60 -12.98
C LEU A 11 0.93 -5.35 -14.19
N ASN A 12 0.39 -5.63 -15.38
CA ASN A 12 1.03 -5.28 -16.63
C ASN A 12 1.17 -3.76 -16.75
N LEU A 13 2.32 -3.27 -17.23
CA LEU A 13 2.58 -1.84 -17.37
C LEU A 13 1.53 -1.12 -18.22
N LYS A 14 1.06 -1.73 -19.32
CA LYS A 14 0.00 -1.16 -20.16
C LYS A 14 -1.31 -0.98 -19.39
N LEU A 15 -1.63 -1.95 -18.52
CA LEU A 15 -2.81 -1.84 -17.65
C LEU A 15 -2.64 -0.71 -16.63
N VAL A 16 -1.48 -0.60 -16.00
CA VAL A 16 -1.19 0.50 -15.06
C VAL A 16 -1.31 1.85 -15.75
N GLU A 17 -0.73 2.02 -16.92
CA GLU A 17 -0.83 3.25 -17.70
C GLU A 17 -2.30 3.59 -18.04
N LYS A 18 -3.09 2.60 -18.42
CA LYS A 18 -4.51 2.77 -18.68
C LYS A 18 -5.29 3.18 -17.42
N LEU A 19 -5.05 2.52 -16.31
CA LEU A 19 -5.72 2.82 -15.05
C LEU A 19 -5.34 4.20 -14.48
N CYS A 20 -4.14 4.67 -14.80
CA CYS A 20 -3.59 5.93 -14.32
C CYS A 20 -3.67 7.06 -15.34
N GLN A 21 -4.55 6.98 -16.36
CA GLN A 21 -4.73 8.03 -17.38
C GLN A 21 -5.21 9.36 -16.79
N SER A 22 -5.91 9.32 -15.67
CA SER A 22 -6.34 10.51 -14.94
C SER A 22 -6.23 10.26 -13.42
N HIS A 23 -6.19 11.32 -12.64
CA HIS A 23 -6.23 11.20 -11.18
C HIS A 23 -7.49 10.47 -10.70
N ALA A 24 -8.63 10.73 -11.31
CA ALA A 24 -9.89 10.08 -10.96
C ALA A 24 -9.85 8.57 -11.24
N SER A 25 -9.34 8.15 -12.39
CA SER A 25 -9.23 6.73 -12.72
C SER A 25 -8.21 6.00 -11.84
N ALA A 26 -7.08 6.62 -11.54
CA ALA A 26 -6.09 6.09 -10.63
C ALA A 26 -6.66 5.93 -9.20
N ASP A 27 -7.43 6.91 -8.73
CA ASP A 27 -8.10 6.87 -7.43
C ASP A 27 -9.09 5.71 -7.33
N ILE A 28 -9.93 5.53 -8.33
CA ILE A 28 -10.89 4.43 -8.41
C ILE A 28 -10.16 3.08 -8.43
N ALA A 29 -9.12 2.95 -9.23
CA ALA A 29 -8.33 1.73 -9.33
C ALA A 29 -7.66 1.39 -7.99
N TYR A 30 -7.02 2.35 -7.35
CA TYR A 30 -6.41 2.18 -6.04
C TYR A 30 -7.42 1.67 -5.00
N GLN A 31 -8.57 2.32 -4.92
CA GLN A 31 -9.63 1.95 -3.98
C GLN A 31 -10.17 0.56 -4.25
N SER A 32 -10.37 0.21 -5.50
CA SER A 32 -10.86 -1.11 -5.91
C SER A 32 -9.89 -2.22 -5.51
N TYR A 33 -8.60 -2.09 -5.85
CA TYR A 33 -7.59 -3.09 -5.47
C TYR A 33 -7.44 -3.19 -3.95
N SER A 34 -7.43 -2.07 -3.24
CA SER A 34 -7.34 -2.06 -1.78
C SER A 34 -8.54 -2.73 -1.12
N ALA A 35 -9.75 -2.44 -1.59
CA ALA A 35 -10.98 -3.02 -1.06
C ALA A 35 -11.06 -4.52 -1.32
N CYS A 36 -10.75 -4.97 -2.55
CA CYS A 36 -10.71 -6.40 -2.89
C CYS A 36 -9.66 -7.14 -2.06
N GLY A 37 -8.48 -6.55 -1.87
CA GLY A 37 -7.44 -7.13 -1.05
C GLY A 37 -7.87 -7.31 0.41
N LEU A 38 -8.54 -6.32 0.99
CA LEU A 38 -9.08 -6.39 2.35
C LEU A 38 -10.16 -7.47 2.47
N GLU A 39 -11.03 -7.59 1.49
CA GLU A 39 -12.09 -8.60 1.47
C GLU A 39 -11.50 -10.01 1.43
N TYR A 40 -10.51 -10.27 0.57
CA TYR A 40 -9.79 -11.52 0.53
C TYR A 40 -9.07 -11.81 1.86
N PHE A 41 -8.38 -10.84 2.40
CA PHE A 41 -7.64 -11.00 3.66
C PHE A 41 -8.57 -11.36 4.84
N ARG A 42 -9.72 -10.74 4.89
CA ARG A 42 -10.77 -11.03 5.88
C ARG A 42 -11.37 -12.43 5.75
N SER A 43 -11.37 -12.95 4.55
CA SER A 43 -11.86 -14.31 4.24
C SER A 43 -10.75 -15.36 4.38
N ASP A 44 -9.65 -15.05 5.07
CA ASP A 44 -8.48 -15.91 5.24
C ASP A 44 -7.82 -16.35 3.91
N MET A 45 -8.01 -15.55 2.86
CA MET A 45 -7.43 -15.75 1.54
C MET A 45 -6.24 -14.80 1.33
N ALA A 46 -5.15 -15.07 2.02
CA ALA A 46 -3.99 -14.17 2.05
C ALA A 46 -3.24 -14.09 0.71
N GLU A 47 -3.19 -15.16 -0.09
CA GLU A 47 -2.54 -15.12 -1.41
C GLU A 47 -3.26 -14.21 -2.40
N PRO A 48 -4.58 -14.32 -2.63
CA PRO A 48 -5.31 -13.33 -3.44
C PRO A 48 -5.19 -11.91 -2.87
N ALA A 49 -5.25 -11.75 -1.54
CA ALA A 49 -5.08 -10.44 -0.90
C ALA A 49 -3.71 -9.83 -1.21
N PHE A 50 -2.65 -10.62 -1.19
CA PHE A 50 -1.29 -10.21 -1.55
C PHE A 50 -1.24 -9.64 -2.97
N LEU A 51 -1.87 -10.30 -3.94
CA LEU A 51 -1.90 -9.85 -5.33
C LEU A 51 -2.65 -8.51 -5.48
N GLU A 52 -3.78 -8.36 -4.80
CA GLU A 52 -4.57 -7.12 -4.84
C GLU A 52 -3.85 -5.95 -4.17
N PHE A 53 -3.25 -6.18 -3.00
CA PHE A 53 -2.46 -5.15 -2.33
C PHE A 53 -1.21 -4.75 -3.12
N GLY A 54 -0.59 -5.72 -3.81
CA GLY A 54 0.51 -5.46 -4.73
C GLY A 54 0.11 -4.59 -5.91
N GLY A 55 -1.08 -4.85 -6.48
CA GLY A 55 -1.67 -4.01 -7.52
C GLY A 55 -1.90 -2.58 -7.05
N ALA A 56 -2.47 -2.41 -5.86
CA ALA A 56 -2.68 -1.09 -5.25
C ALA A 56 -1.35 -0.34 -5.04
N LEU A 57 -0.32 -1.03 -4.54
CA LEU A 57 1.01 -0.46 -4.37
C LEU A 57 1.62 -0.02 -5.69
N GLN A 58 1.48 -0.82 -6.73
CA GLN A 58 2.00 -0.50 -8.07
C GLN A 58 1.34 0.73 -8.67
N ILE A 59 0.03 0.92 -8.46
CA ILE A 59 -0.68 2.13 -8.88
C ILE A 59 -0.13 3.36 -8.13
N CYS A 60 0.04 3.26 -6.82
CA CYS A 60 0.62 4.35 -6.01
C CYS A 60 2.03 4.71 -6.47
N HIS A 61 2.86 3.71 -6.71
CA HIS A 61 4.24 3.89 -7.18
C HIS A 61 4.28 4.59 -8.54
N PHE A 62 3.41 4.18 -9.47
CA PHE A 62 3.28 4.83 -10.78
C PHE A 62 2.92 6.31 -10.61
N GLN A 63 1.96 6.63 -9.76
CA GLN A 63 1.52 8.00 -9.54
C GLN A 63 2.62 8.88 -8.95
N VAL A 64 3.33 8.42 -7.92
CA VAL A 64 4.39 9.21 -7.29
C VAL A 64 5.61 9.38 -8.19
N THR A 65 5.89 8.46 -9.10
CA THR A 65 7.04 8.54 -10.02
C THR A 65 6.76 9.34 -11.29
N ASN A 66 5.50 9.49 -11.68
CA ASN A 66 5.11 10.17 -12.92
C ASN A 66 4.55 11.58 -12.70
N GLU A 67 4.29 11.99 -11.46
CA GLU A 67 3.91 13.36 -11.15
C GLU A 67 5.16 14.27 -11.07
N ALA A 68 5.07 15.46 -11.65
CA ALA A 68 6.12 16.46 -11.57
C ALA A 68 6.39 16.87 -10.11
N THR A 69 5.34 16.97 -9.31
CA THR A 69 5.39 17.16 -7.87
C THR A 69 4.63 16.05 -7.21
N PRO A 70 5.31 15.08 -6.57
CA PRO A 70 4.65 13.97 -5.91
C PRO A 70 3.68 14.45 -4.84
N SER A 71 2.46 13.93 -4.86
CA SER A 71 1.46 14.33 -3.89
C SER A 71 1.60 13.56 -2.58
N TRP A 72 1.39 14.24 -1.48
CA TRP A 72 1.31 13.64 -0.15
C TRP A 72 0.30 12.51 -0.08
N ARG A 73 -0.84 12.67 -0.75
CA ARG A 73 -1.91 11.68 -0.81
C ARG A 73 -1.43 10.33 -1.37
N TRP A 74 -0.68 10.35 -2.48
CA TRP A 74 -0.17 9.13 -3.09
C TRP A 74 0.97 8.50 -2.31
N ALA A 75 1.81 9.31 -1.68
CA ALA A 75 2.84 8.84 -0.76
C ALA A 75 2.23 8.13 0.46
N THR A 76 1.18 8.69 1.04
CA THR A 76 0.42 8.07 2.13
C THR A 76 -0.17 6.72 1.73
N ARG A 77 -0.81 6.67 0.57
CA ARG A 77 -1.38 5.45 0.02
C ARG A 77 -0.32 4.38 -0.27
N MET A 78 0.86 4.80 -0.71
CA MET A 78 1.99 3.89 -0.90
C MET A 78 2.41 3.23 0.41
N VAL A 79 2.48 3.98 1.50
CA VAL A 79 2.77 3.45 2.85
C VAL A 79 1.68 2.48 3.30
N GLU A 80 0.42 2.86 3.16
CA GLU A 80 -0.73 2.02 3.55
C GLU A 80 -0.76 0.70 2.77
N SER A 81 -0.55 0.76 1.45
CA SER A 81 -0.50 -0.44 0.61
C SER A 81 0.67 -1.35 0.98
N THR A 82 1.83 -0.76 1.29
CA THR A 82 2.99 -1.51 1.74
C THR A 82 2.72 -2.22 3.06
N ASN A 83 2.09 -1.57 4.02
CA ASN A 83 1.71 -2.19 5.29
C ASN A 83 0.78 -3.38 5.09
N LYS A 84 -0.24 -3.22 4.26
CA LYS A 84 -1.18 -4.30 3.93
C LYS A 84 -0.48 -5.47 3.24
N LEU A 85 0.43 -5.16 2.33
CA LEU A 85 1.23 -6.17 1.61
C LEU A 85 2.12 -6.96 2.58
N VAL A 86 2.79 -6.27 3.52
CA VAL A 86 3.61 -6.92 4.55
C VAL A 86 2.78 -7.84 5.43
N VAL A 87 1.60 -7.41 5.83
CA VAL A 87 0.69 -8.24 6.62
C VAL A 87 0.28 -9.51 5.85
N ALA A 88 -0.04 -9.38 4.56
CA ALA A 88 -0.35 -10.54 3.73
C ALA A 88 0.85 -11.46 3.54
N LEU A 89 2.05 -10.92 3.35
CA LEU A 89 3.30 -11.69 3.26
C LEU A 89 3.58 -12.49 4.53
N ASN A 90 3.30 -11.93 5.69
CA ASN A 90 3.41 -12.65 6.98
C ASN A 90 2.46 -13.84 7.03
N GLU A 91 1.23 -13.67 6.61
CA GLU A 91 0.21 -14.74 6.62
C GLU A 91 0.56 -15.89 5.67
N ILE A 92 1.18 -15.61 4.53
CA ILE A 92 1.61 -16.65 3.57
C ILE A 92 3.03 -17.17 3.82
N ASN A 93 3.64 -16.78 4.94
CA ASN A 93 4.99 -17.18 5.36
C ASN A 93 6.12 -16.80 4.36
N CYS A 94 5.95 -15.72 3.63
CA CYS A 94 6.96 -15.17 2.72
C CYS A 94 7.78 -14.06 3.41
N HIS A 95 8.34 -14.36 4.57
CA HIS A 95 9.06 -13.40 5.42
C HIS A 95 10.32 -12.83 4.75
N ASP A 96 10.95 -13.60 3.88
CA ASP A 96 12.16 -13.21 3.14
C ASP A 96 11.93 -12.05 2.16
N LEU A 97 10.68 -11.82 1.73
CA LEU A 97 10.31 -10.72 0.85
C LEU A 97 10.02 -9.41 1.59
N ILE A 98 9.79 -9.46 2.89
CA ILE A 98 9.36 -8.29 3.67
C ILE A 98 10.47 -7.26 3.78
N HIS A 99 11.66 -7.66 4.20
CA HIS A 99 12.77 -6.73 4.40
C HIS A 99 13.19 -6.02 3.11
N PRO A 100 13.39 -6.70 1.96
CA PRO A 100 13.68 -6.04 0.70
C PRO A 100 12.59 -5.05 0.27
N LEU A 101 11.31 -5.39 0.47
CA LEU A 101 10.18 -4.51 0.17
C LEU A 101 10.23 -3.23 1.01
N LEU A 102 10.36 -3.37 2.33
CA LEU A 102 10.40 -2.23 3.26
C LEU A 102 11.61 -1.33 2.99
N GLU A 103 12.77 -1.92 2.73
CA GLU A 103 13.98 -1.17 2.41
C GLU A 103 13.79 -0.35 1.14
N LYS A 104 13.25 -0.94 0.08
CA LYS A 104 13.05 -0.26 -1.20
C LYS A 104 12.00 0.86 -1.09
N VAL A 105 10.85 0.60 -0.48
CA VAL A 105 9.82 1.62 -0.27
C VAL A 105 10.35 2.75 0.62
N GLY A 106 11.07 2.42 1.68
CA GLY A 106 11.68 3.41 2.56
C GLY A 106 12.69 4.30 1.84
N GLN A 107 13.51 3.75 0.94
CA GLN A 107 14.44 4.52 0.10
C GLN A 107 13.69 5.46 -0.85
N GLU A 108 12.65 4.98 -1.52
CA GLU A 108 11.84 5.81 -2.42
C GLU A 108 11.16 6.96 -1.68
N LEU A 109 10.60 6.71 -0.51
CA LEU A 109 9.98 7.74 0.32
C LEU A 109 10.99 8.80 0.78
N ARG A 110 12.22 8.41 1.11
CA ARG A 110 13.28 9.35 1.45
C ARG A 110 13.68 10.25 0.27
N VAL A 111 13.71 9.71 -0.94
CA VAL A 111 13.97 10.49 -2.16
C VAL A 111 12.82 11.44 -2.48
N LEU A 112 11.58 10.99 -2.29
CA LEU A 112 10.37 11.77 -2.60
C LEU A 112 10.07 12.85 -1.56
N SER A 113 10.42 12.63 -0.30
CA SER A 113 10.11 13.54 0.81
C SER A 113 10.52 14.99 0.59
N PRO A 114 11.75 15.30 0.11
CA PRO A 114 12.14 16.67 -0.20
C PRO A 114 11.40 17.28 -1.40
N LEU A 115 10.89 16.45 -2.30
CA LEU A 115 10.19 16.89 -3.53
C LEU A 115 8.71 17.17 -3.27
N MET A 116 8.16 16.60 -2.20
CA MET A 116 6.78 16.86 -1.81
C MET A 116 6.70 18.23 -1.13
N ASN A 117 5.75 19.07 -1.57
CA ASN A 117 5.44 20.33 -0.90
C ASN A 117 4.79 20.02 0.46
N CYS A 118 5.57 19.47 1.39
CA CYS A 118 5.17 19.35 2.78
C CYS A 118 5.14 20.74 3.40
N THR A 119 4.00 21.41 3.29
CA THR A 119 3.78 22.72 3.90
C THR A 119 3.66 22.68 5.42
N ARG A 120 3.59 21.48 5.98
CA ARG A 120 3.49 21.25 7.42
C ARG A 120 4.60 20.34 7.89
N GLU A 121 5.35 20.81 8.87
CA GLU A 121 6.38 20.04 9.55
C GLU A 121 5.81 18.73 10.13
N GLU A 122 4.54 18.76 10.58
CA GLU A 122 3.80 17.60 11.05
C GLU A 122 3.69 16.49 10.01
N ASP A 123 3.48 16.81 8.73
CA ASP A 123 3.34 15.84 7.65
C ASP A 123 4.68 15.16 7.33
N ALA A 124 5.77 15.93 7.33
CA ALA A 124 7.12 15.38 7.19
C ALA A 124 7.48 14.44 8.36
N GLN A 125 7.08 14.80 9.57
CA GLN A 125 7.29 13.97 10.75
C GLN A 125 6.47 12.68 10.70
N LYS A 126 5.21 12.73 10.24
CA LYS A 126 4.38 11.53 10.02
C LYS A 126 5.03 10.57 9.03
N LEU A 127 5.53 11.07 7.91
CA LEU A 127 6.21 10.25 6.91
C LEU A 127 7.45 9.55 7.50
N SER A 128 8.27 10.30 8.24
CA SER A 128 9.43 9.74 8.95
C SER A 128 9.03 8.67 9.97
N ASN A 129 7.97 8.93 10.73
CA ASN A 129 7.45 7.97 11.71
C ASN A 129 6.92 6.70 11.03
N TRP A 130 6.26 6.82 9.89
CA TRP A 130 5.78 5.67 9.13
C TRP A 130 6.92 4.82 8.59
N CYS A 131 7.96 5.45 8.02
CA CYS A 131 9.15 4.72 7.57
C CYS A 131 9.79 3.92 8.72
N SER A 132 9.92 4.53 9.91
CA SER A 132 10.45 3.88 11.10
C SER A 132 9.53 2.76 11.61
N ALA A 133 8.23 2.98 11.56
CA ALA A 133 7.22 2.03 12.04
C ALA A 133 7.09 0.78 11.17
N MET A 134 7.41 0.87 9.89
CA MET A 134 7.37 -0.27 8.97
C MET A 134 8.32 -1.40 9.41
N TYR A 135 9.38 -1.08 10.15
CA TYR A 135 10.36 -2.06 10.63
C TYR A 135 9.99 -2.71 11.98
N CYS A 136 8.82 -2.38 12.56
CA CYS A 136 8.42 -2.90 13.86
C CYS A 136 7.49 -4.13 13.75
N PRO A 137 7.93 -5.35 14.11
CA PRO A 137 7.12 -6.56 14.03
C PRO A 137 5.84 -6.52 14.88
N LYS A 138 5.91 -5.88 16.07
CA LYS A 138 4.74 -5.73 16.94
C LYS A 138 3.64 -4.89 16.30
N ARG A 139 4.03 -3.85 15.57
CA ARG A 139 3.07 -3.01 14.84
C ARG A 139 2.42 -3.78 13.70
N GLN A 140 3.17 -4.62 12.99
CA GLN A 140 2.65 -5.45 11.92
C GLN A 140 1.59 -6.44 12.44
N ALA A 141 1.85 -7.09 13.55
CA ALA A 141 0.87 -7.99 14.21
C ALA A 141 -0.40 -7.23 14.63
N LYS A 142 -0.26 -6.03 15.18
CA LYS A 142 -1.39 -5.17 15.56
C LYS A 142 -2.20 -4.75 14.35
N MET A 143 -1.56 -4.39 13.23
CA MET A 143 -2.24 -4.02 11.99
C MET A 143 -3.02 -5.19 11.40
N ALA A 144 -2.48 -6.41 11.42
CA ALA A 144 -3.18 -7.61 11.00
C ALA A 144 -4.49 -7.81 11.80
N THR A 145 -4.42 -7.67 13.10
CA THR A 145 -5.59 -7.76 13.99
C THR A 145 -6.63 -6.68 13.65
N LEU A 146 -6.19 -5.44 13.42
CA LEU A 146 -7.08 -4.34 13.05
C LEU A 146 -7.77 -4.58 11.70
N TYR A 147 -7.07 -5.07 10.70
CA TYR A 147 -7.65 -5.35 9.39
C TYR A 147 -8.71 -6.46 9.47
N LYS A 148 -8.51 -7.47 10.32
CA LYS A 148 -9.50 -8.51 10.57
C LYS A 148 -10.69 -8.01 11.38
N ALA A 149 -10.47 -7.13 12.37
CA ALA A 149 -11.51 -6.60 13.25
C ALA A 149 -12.46 -5.61 12.55
N GLN A 150 -11.97 -4.80 11.61
CA GLN A 150 -12.79 -3.86 10.83
C GLN A 150 -13.93 -4.55 10.07
N GLN A 151 -13.80 -5.82 9.79
CA GLN A 151 -14.84 -6.60 9.14
C GLN A 151 -16.01 -6.92 10.06
N MET A 152 -15.76 -7.24 11.32
CA MET A 152 -16.83 -7.61 12.27
C MET A 152 -17.80 -6.44 12.48
N GLN A 153 -17.31 -5.20 12.45
CA GLN A 153 -18.15 -4.00 12.58
C GLN A 153 -18.97 -3.74 11.30
N MET A 154 -18.42 -3.98 10.12
CA MET A 154 -19.15 -3.81 8.85
C MET A 154 -20.15 -4.93 8.60
N GLY A 155 -19.85 -6.17 9.00
CA GLY A 155 -20.78 -7.31 8.93
C GLY A 155 -22.01 -7.13 9.81
N THR A 156 -21.89 -6.53 10.98
CA THR A 156 -23.01 -6.22 11.87
C THR A 156 -23.88 -5.08 11.38
N LEU A 157 -23.33 -4.13 10.64
CA LEU A 157 -24.11 -3.04 10.04
C LEU A 157 -24.94 -3.50 8.83
N HIS A 158 -24.49 -4.51 8.09
CA HIS A 158 -25.22 -5.08 6.96
C HIS A 158 -26.31 -6.08 7.37
N THR A 159 -26.26 -6.65 8.55
CA THR A 159 -27.28 -7.60 9.08
C THR A 159 -28.40 -6.92 9.84
N GLN A 160 -28.34 -5.59 10.07
CA GLN A 160 -29.40 -4.81 10.72
C GLN A 160 -30.35 -4.11 9.74
N HIS A 161 -30.25 -4.38 8.46
CA HIS A 161 -31.17 -3.97 7.42
C HIS A 161 -31.76 -5.23 6.77
#